data_c7b35e66af313589ee61b803782e01c6
#
_entry.id   c7b35e66af313589ee61b803782e01c6
#
_cell.length_a   1.000
_cell.length_b   1.000
_cell.length_c   1.000
_cell.angle_alpha   90.00
_cell.angle_beta   90.00
_cell.angle_gamma   90.00
#
_symmetry.space_group_name_H-M   'P 1'
#
loop_
_entity.id
_entity.type
_entity.pdbx_description
1 polymer ?
#
loop_
_entity_poly.entity_id
_entity_poly.type
_entity_poly.pdbx_seq_one_letter_code
_entity_poly.pdbx_strand_id
1 'polypeptide(L)'
;MTPREVAHRGTTRFPVKPWKNRLLVAATAPLLLLGCRTTGARIAASAFTGAGDTFARDDDPDLVRDAIPFALKTMESLLATIPEDVDLLATLTADFTQYTYGFIQQDADVAEMEGRTAEARAGRERARKLYLRAREYGLRGLDELYPGISDRLRSARDLGPALDRVKKRDVHLLYWTAAAWALAIAHGKSDMQLVSELPAPVAMMRRGLVLDESYQQGAFHEFFVTYEGGRSVADGGGPAVARAHLDRSVELSGGKKLGVQLSWAETVLVQQQDRAAFEAELRRIVAFDVESAPQHRLANLIAQRRARVLLAHTDDLFA
;
A
#
# COMPACT_ATOMS: atom_id res chain seq x y z
N MET A 1 -1.06 -105.04 -34.17
CA MET A 1 -1.06 -103.66 -34.63
C MET A 1 -1.37 -102.78 -33.45
N THR A 2 -0.37 -102.09 -32.94
CA THR A 2 -0.37 -101.28 -31.70
C THR A 2 -0.86 -99.82 -31.93
N PRO A 3 -1.69 -99.18 -31.01
CA PRO A 3 -1.96 -97.75 -31.07
C PRO A 3 -0.94 -96.97 -30.21
N ARG A 4 -0.54 -95.87 -30.75
CA ARG A 4 0.40 -94.87 -30.19
C ARG A 4 -0.22 -94.09 -29.00
N GLU A 5 0.56 -94.00 -27.93
CA GLU A 5 0.36 -93.08 -26.86
C GLU A 5 0.45 -91.60 -27.28
N VAL A 6 -0.47 -90.73 -26.76
CA VAL A 6 -0.42 -89.30 -26.91
C VAL A 6 -0.13 -88.70 -25.58
N ALA A 7 1.00 -88.03 -25.45
CA ALA A 7 1.50 -87.40 -24.26
C ALA A 7 0.69 -86.11 -23.91
N HIS A 8 0.19 -86.02 -22.68
CA HIS A 8 -0.37 -84.82 -22.11
C HIS A 8 0.75 -83.82 -21.75
N ARG A 9 0.71 -82.65 -22.38
CA ARG A 9 1.53 -81.47 -21.92
C ARG A 9 0.88 -80.81 -20.72
N GLY A 10 1.65 -80.74 -19.64
CA GLY A 10 1.27 -80.05 -18.40
C GLY A 10 1.21 -78.51 -18.59
N THR A 11 0.13 -77.92 -18.12
CA THR A 11 -0.07 -76.47 -18.05
C THR A 11 0.59 -75.94 -16.78
N THR A 12 1.69 -75.22 -16.90
CA THR A 12 2.32 -74.48 -15.81
C THR A 12 1.46 -73.24 -15.48
N ARG A 13 0.83 -73.29 -14.30
CA ARG A 13 0.18 -72.12 -13.70
C ARG A 13 1.24 -71.20 -13.09
N PHE A 14 1.37 -69.96 -13.59
CA PHE A 14 2.12 -68.89 -12.95
C PHE A 14 1.30 -68.31 -11.81
N PRO A 15 1.88 -68.05 -10.61
CA PRO A 15 1.16 -67.39 -9.50
C PRO A 15 1.00 -65.90 -9.76
N VAL A 16 -0.24 -65.41 -9.84
CA VAL A 16 -0.56 -64.01 -9.88
C VAL A 16 -0.37 -63.44 -8.48
N LYS A 17 0.63 -62.60 -8.27
CA LYS A 17 0.80 -61.80 -7.02
C LYS A 17 -0.34 -60.82 -6.86
N PRO A 18 -0.97 -60.68 -5.67
CA PRO A 18 -2.03 -59.70 -5.50
C PRO A 18 -1.47 -58.29 -5.46
N TRP A 19 -2.05 -57.42 -6.28
CA TRP A 19 -1.72 -56.01 -6.44
C TRP A 19 -2.26 -55.16 -5.29
N LYS A 20 -1.56 -55.14 -4.14
CA LYS A 20 -1.92 -54.31 -2.97
C LYS A 20 -1.39 -52.85 -3.02
N ASN A 21 -0.64 -52.45 -4.06
CA ASN A 21 0.04 -51.13 -4.07
C ASN A 21 -0.58 -50.08 -5.00
N ARG A 22 -1.79 -50.28 -5.56
CA ARG A 22 -2.39 -49.27 -6.44
C ARG A 22 -3.19 -48.17 -5.76
N LEU A 23 -3.50 -48.28 -4.46
CA LEU A 23 -4.28 -47.27 -3.73
C LEU A 23 -3.44 -46.14 -3.11
N LEU A 24 -2.12 -46.29 -2.97
CA LEU A 24 -1.24 -45.25 -2.42
C LEU A 24 -0.79 -44.20 -3.45
N VAL A 25 -0.79 -44.51 -4.74
CA VAL A 25 -0.35 -43.60 -5.81
C VAL A 25 -1.46 -42.60 -6.18
N ALA A 26 -2.73 -42.98 -6.02
CA ALA A 26 -3.86 -42.09 -6.38
C ALA A 26 -4.12 -40.95 -5.36
N ALA A 27 -3.66 -41.08 -4.11
CA ALA A 27 -3.86 -40.05 -3.07
C ALA A 27 -2.75 -38.99 -3.04
N THR A 28 -1.58 -39.26 -3.61
CA THR A 28 -0.44 -38.31 -3.65
C THR A 28 -0.46 -37.38 -4.86
N ALA A 29 -1.10 -37.77 -5.96
CA ALA A 29 -1.17 -36.95 -7.17
C ALA A 29 -1.90 -35.59 -6.99
N PRO A 30 -3.04 -35.48 -6.28
CA PRO A 30 -3.68 -34.20 -6.06
C PRO A 30 -2.89 -33.28 -5.11
N LEU A 31 -2.14 -33.81 -4.14
CA LEU A 31 -1.27 -33.03 -3.26
C LEU A 31 -0.07 -32.42 -4.01
N LEU A 32 0.50 -33.15 -4.97
CA LEU A 32 1.60 -32.61 -5.81
C LEU A 32 1.12 -31.53 -6.77
N LEU A 33 -0.12 -31.61 -7.27
CA LEU A 33 -0.69 -30.59 -8.16
C LEU A 33 -1.06 -29.31 -7.42
N LEU A 34 -1.51 -29.38 -6.16
CA LEU A 34 -1.73 -28.20 -5.31
C LEU A 34 -0.40 -27.51 -4.95
N GLY A 35 0.64 -28.27 -4.62
CA GLY A 35 1.98 -27.74 -4.34
C GLY A 35 2.59 -26.99 -5.53
N CYS A 36 2.40 -27.49 -6.77
CA CYS A 36 2.87 -26.82 -7.98
C CYS A 36 2.16 -25.48 -8.27
N ARG A 37 0.85 -25.38 -7.98
CA ARG A 37 0.09 -24.13 -8.20
C ARG A 37 0.53 -23.03 -7.23
N THR A 38 0.70 -23.36 -5.96
CA THR A 38 1.14 -22.37 -4.94
C THR A 38 2.59 -21.95 -5.15
N THR A 39 3.48 -22.87 -5.55
CA THR A 39 4.88 -22.54 -5.87
C THR A 39 4.96 -21.62 -7.09
N GLY A 40 4.23 -21.92 -8.17
CA GLY A 40 4.15 -21.07 -9.34
C GLY A 40 3.59 -19.68 -9.05
N ALA A 41 2.54 -19.60 -8.22
CA ALA A 41 1.96 -18.34 -7.79
C ALA A 41 2.94 -17.50 -6.95
N ARG A 42 3.73 -18.09 -6.06
CA ARG A 42 4.77 -17.40 -5.28
C ARG A 42 5.90 -16.87 -6.16
N ILE A 43 6.36 -17.63 -7.14
CA ILE A 43 7.38 -17.16 -8.09
C ILE A 43 6.83 -15.98 -8.91
N ALA A 44 5.59 -16.06 -9.38
CA ALA A 44 4.96 -14.94 -10.08
C ALA A 44 4.78 -13.72 -9.17
N ALA A 45 4.36 -13.90 -7.91
CA ALA A 45 4.21 -12.84 -6.93
C ALA A 45 5.54 -12.12 -6.67
N SER A 46 6.66 -12.86 -6.56
CA SER A 46 7.98 -12.26 -6.32
C SER A 46 8.44 -11.30 -7.43
N ALA A 47 7.96 -11.47 -8.66
CA ALA A 47 8.23 -10.53 -9.74
C ALA A 47 7.54 -9.17 -9.54
N PHE A 48 6.38 -9.15 -8.88
CA PHE A 48 5.66 -7.90 -8.57
C PHE A 48 6.18 -7.23 -7.29
N THR A 49 6.57 -8.00 -6.27
CA THR A 49 7.07 -7.43 -5.01
C THR A 49 8.40 -6.69 -5.16
N GLY A 50 9.16 -6.94 -6.24
CA GLY A 50 10.39 -6.23 -6.57
C GLY A 50 10.22 -5.07 -7.58
N ALA A 51 9.04 -4.87 -8.15
CA ALA A 51 8.83 -3.92 -9.24
C ALA A 51 8.70 -2.45 -8.79
N GLY A 52 8.56 -2.16 -7.50
CA GLY A 52 8.34 -0.81 -6.97
C GLY A 52 9.39 0.22 -7.40
N ASP A 53 10.66 -0.18 -7.48
CA ASP A 53 11.74 0.69 -7.93
C ASP A 53 11.63 1.08 -9.41
N THR A 54 11.06 0.22 -10.26
CA THR A 54 10.86 0.51 -11.69
C THR A 54 9.84 1.63 -11.87
N PHE A 55 8.69 1.53 -11.20
CA PHE A 55 7.67 2.58 -11.24
C PHE A 55 8.15 3.90 -10.60
N ALA A 56 8.87 3.82 -9.47
CA ALA A 56 9.37 5.03 -8.80
C ALA A 56 10.32 5.86 -9.67
N ARG A 57 11.03 5.22 -10.61
CA ARG A 57 12.00 5.86 -11.53
C ARG A 57 11.41 6.26 -12.88
N ASP A 58 10.14 5.92 -13.13
CA ASP A 58 9.49 6.21 -14.39
C ASP A 58 9.31 7.73 -14.61
N ASP A 59 9.43 8.19 -15.84
CA ASP A 59 9.28 9.59 -16.25
C ASP A 59 7.94 9.88 -16.91
N ASP A 60 7.10 8.83 -17.11
CA ASP A 60 5.76 8.96 -17.67
C ASP A 60 4.66 8.59 -16.66
N PRO A 61 4.19 9.55 -15.83
CA PRO A 61 3.11 9.29 -14.88
C PRO A 61 1.82 8.78 -15.51
N ASP A 62 1.52 9.11 -16.78
CA ASP A 62 0.28 8.67 -17.41
C ASP A 62 0.38 7.21 -17.86
N LEU A 63 1.54 6.77 -18.36
CA LEU A 63 1.81 5.34 -18.63
C LEU A 63 1.71 4.52 -17.36
N VAL A 64 2.33 4.98 -16.28
CA VAL A 64 2.27 4.31 -14.96
C VAL A 64 0.84 4.23 -14.44
N ARG A 65 0.07 5.32 -14.56
CA ARG A 65 -1.35 5.37 -14.19
C ARG A 65 -2.17 4.28 -14.88
N ASP A 66 -1.94 4.07 -16.17
CA ASP A 66 -2.69 3.11 -16.98
C ASP A 66 -2.23 1.66 -16.73
N ALA A 67 -0.97 1.45 -16.39
CA ALA A 67 -0.39 0.12 -16.15
C ALA A 67 -0.73 -0.45 -14.76
N ILE A 68 -0.74 0.38 -13.71
CA ILE A 68 -0.94 -0.07 -12.32
C ILE A 68 -2.25 -0.84 -12.10
N PRO A 69 -3.43 -0.46 -12.65
CA PRO A 69 -4.67 -1.20 -12.43
C PRO A 69 -4.60 -2.67 -12.87
N PHE A 70 -3.92 -2.96 -13.98
CA PHE A 70 -3.72 -4.33 -14.43
C PHE A 70 -2.81 -5.11 -13.47
N ALA A 71 -1.71 -4.51 -13.03
CA ALA A 71 -0.80 -5.11 -12.06
C ALA A 71 -1.51 -5.43 -10.73
N LEU A 72 -2.29 -4.49 -10.19
CA LEU A 72 -3.08 -4.67 -8.98
C LEU A 72 -4.06 -5.85 -9.12
N LYS A 73 -4.78 -5.95 -10.24
CA LYS A 73 -5.74 -7.05 -10.46
C LYS A 73 -5.05 -8.38 -10.65
N THR A 74 -3.86 -8.39 -11.24
CA THR A 74 -3.04 -9.61 -11.37
C THR A 74 -2.56 -10.08 -9.99
N MET A 75 -2.06 -9.18 -9.15
CA MET A 75 -1.65 -9.49 -7.79
C MET A 75 -2.82 -10.01 -6.92
N GLU A 76 -4.01 -9.42 -7.03
CA GLU A 76 -5.22 -9.94 -6.35
C GLU A 76 -5.56 -11.36 -6.80
N SER A 77 -5.38 -11.68 -8.09
CA SER A 77 -5.62 -13.04 -8.62
C SER A 77 -4.58 -14.04 -8.09
N LEU A 78 -3.32 -13.62 -7.93
CA LEU A 78 -2.28 -14.44 -7.29
C LEU A 78 -2.59 -14.64 -5.80
N LEU A 79 -3.00 -13.58 -5.09
CA LEU A 79 -3.37 -13.64 -3.68
C LEU A 79 -4.53 -14.61 -3.41
N ALA A 80 -5.46 -14.79 -4.36
CA ALA A 80 -6.51 -15.79 -4.24
C ALA A 80 -5.96 -17.24 -4.21
N THR A 81 -4.76 -17.47 -4.73
CA THR A 81 -4.07 -18.78 -4.72
C THR A 81 -3.14 -18.94 -3.50
N ILE A 82 -2.58 -17.84 -3.00
CA ILE A 82 -1.64 -17.79 -1.86
C ILE A 82 -2.11 -16.75 -0.84
N PRO A 83 -3.27 -16.94 -0.18
CA PRO A 83 -3.96 -15.91 0.59
C PRO A 83 -3.22 -15.40 1.84
N GLU A 84 -2.22 -16.15 2.32
CA GLU A 84 -1.42 -15.85 3.52
C GLU A 84 -0.03 -15.28 3.17
N ASP A 85 0.22 -14.95 1.90
CA ASP A 85 1.51 -14.42 1.47
C ASP A 85 1.68 -12.96 1.93
N VAL A 86 2.48 -12.76 2.97
CA VAL A 86 2.65 -11.46 3.64
C VAL A 86 3.30 -10.44 2.71
N ASP A 87 4.24 -10.84 1.88
CA ASP A 87 4.94 -9.92 0.97
C ASP A 87 3.98 -9.41 -0.10
N LEU A 88 3.12 -10.28 -0.64
CA LEU A 88 2.09 -9.89 -1.59
C LEU A 88 1.00 -9.01 -0.95
N LEU A 89 0.60 -9.31 0.30
CA LEU A 89 -0.32 -8.48 1.07
C LEU A 89 0.26 -7.08 1.32
N ALA A 90 1.55 -6.99 1.68
CA ALA A 90 2.24 -5.72 1.89
C ALA A 90 2.34 -4.91 0.60
N THR A 91 2.69 -5.55 -0.52
CA THR A 91 2.76 -4.90 -1.84
C THR A 91 1.41 -4.38 -2.28
N LEU A 92 0.35 -5.20 -2.19
CA LEU A 92 -1.01 -4.75 -2.51
C LEU A 92 -1.45 -3.56 -1.63
N THR A 93 -1.09 -3.58 -0.34
CA THR A 93 -1.39 -2.46 0.56
C THR A 93 -0.71 -1.17 0.10
N ALA A 94 0.57 -1.25 -0.22
CA ALA A 94 1.35 -0.11 -0.68
C ALA A 94 0.86 0.41 -2.03
N ASP A 95 0.72 -0.47 -3.01
CA ASP A 95 0.43 -0.10 -4.39
C ASP A 95 -1.00 0.42 -4.57
N PHE A 96 -2.00 -0.18 -3.91
CA PHE A 96 -3.35 0.39 -3.88
C PHE A 96 -3.36 1.78 -3.24
N THR A 97 -2.59 1.98 -2.17
CA THR A 97 -2.52 3.28 -1.48
C THR A 97 -1.86 4.32 -2.37
N GLN A 98 -0.71 4.01 -2.96
CA GLN A 98 0.04 4.93 -3.83
C GLN A 98 -0.73 5.27 -5.11
N TYR A 99 -1.32 4.26 -5.77
CA TYR A 99 -2.17 4.48 -6.96
C TYR A 99 -3.34 5.40 -6.66
N THR A 100 -4.01 5.14 -5.53
CA THR A 100 -5.18 5.94 -5.15
C THR A 100 -4.78 7.38 -4.83
N TYR A 101 -3.68 7.57 -4.08
CA TYR A 101 -3.18 8.89 -3.72
C TYR A 101 -2.67 9.68 -4.93
N GLY A 102 -1.83 9.06 -5.75
CA GLY A 102 -1.17 9.73 -6.85
C GLY A 102 -2.08 10.06 -8.04
N PHE A 103 -3.18 9.31 -8.21
CA PHE A 103 -4.01 9.46 -9.40
C PHE A 103 -5.49 9.70 -9.07
N ILE A 104 -6.14 8.78 -8.36
CA ILE A 104 -7.60 8.84 -8.16
C ILE A 104 -7.99 10.03 -7.29
N GLN A 105 -7.27 10.25 -6.19
CA GLN A 105 -7.49 11.39 -5.31
C GLN A 105 -7.14 12.70 -6.02
N GLN A 106 -6.02 12.76 -6.72
CA GLN A 106 -5.60 13.96 -7.45
C GLN A 106 -6.64 14.40 -8.47
N ASP A 107 -7.21 13.47 -9.25
CA ASP A 107 -8.27 13.77 -10.21
C ASP A 107 -9.53 14.32 -9.52
N ALA A 108 -9.91 13.75 -8.38
CA ALA A 108 -11.06 14.21 -7.62
C ALA A 108 -10.85 15.62 -7.06
N ASP A 109 -9.63 15.93 -6.59
CA ASP A 109 -9.29 17.23 -6.07
C ASP A 109 -9.22 18.30 -7.18
N VAL A 110 -8.71 17.95 -8.36
CA VAL A 110 -8.75 18.84 -9.55
C VAL A 110 -10.18 19.10 -9.97
N ALA A 111 -11.02 18.05 -10.04
CA ALA A 111 -12.43 18.22 -10.37
C ALA A 111 -13.18 19.14 -9.38
N GLU A 112 -12.82 19.11 -8.10
CA GLU A 112 -13.38 20.03 -7.10
C GLU A 112 -12.97 21.47 -7.36
N MET A 113 -11.67 21.72 -7.59
CA MET A 113 -11.16 23.07 -7.87
C MET A 113 -11.78 23.67 -9.13
N GLU A 114 -12.10 22.84 -10.12
CA GLU A 114 -12.75 23.27 -11.38
C GLU A 114 -14.30 23.31 -11.27
N GLY A 115 -14.87 23.12 -10.09
CA GLY A 115 -16.32 23.15 -9.87
C GLY A 115 -17.10 21.96 -10.41
N ARG A 116 -16.40 20.88 -10.85
CA ARG A 116 -17.01 19.62 -11.32
C ARG A 116 -17.43 18.73 -10.14
N THR A 117 -18.36 19.24 -9.33
CA THR A 117 -18.71 18.68 -8.01
C THR A 117 -19.16 17.22 -8.05
N ALA A 118 -19.94 16.80 -9.06
CA ALA A 118 -20.41 15.42 -9.18
C ALA A 118 -19.24 14.46 -9.43
N GLU A 119 -18.29 14.83 -10.28
CA GLU A 119 -17.08 14.05 -10.58
C GLU A 119 -16.15 13.99 -9.37
N ALA A 120 -15.93 15.11 -8.71
CA ALA A 120 -15.16 15.18 -7.46
C ALA A 120 -15.71 14.25 -6.39
N ARG A 121 -17.03 14.27 -6.19
CA ARG A 121 -17.70 13.38 -5.22
C ARG A 121 -17.54 11.90 -5.59
N ALA A 122 -17.74 11.54 -6.86
CA ALA A 122 -17.57 10.17 -7.33
C ALA A 122 -16.12 9.69 -7.19
N GLY A 123 -15.15 10.56 -7.50
CA GLY A 123 -13.73 10.31 -7.35
C GLY A 123 -13.32 10.08 -5.88
N ARG A 124 -13.79 10.92 -4.96
CA ARG A 124 -13.53 10.76 -3.52
C ARG A 124 -14.11 9.46 -2.96
N GLU A 125 -15.33 9.11 -3.36
CA GLU A 125 -15.92 7.85 -2.93
C GLU A 125 -15.17 6.63 -3.48
N ARG A 126 -14.68 6.71 -4.72
CA ARG A 126 -13.79 5.69 -5.30
C ARG A 126 -12.48 5.60 -4.53
N ALA A 127 -11.84 6.74 -4.22
CA ALA A 127 -10.62 6.79 -3.44
C ALA A 127 -10.81 6.15 -2.06
N ARG A 128 -11.89 6.52 -1.35
CA ARG A 128 -12.23 5.92 -0.05
C ARG A 128 -12.32 4.39 -0.12
N LYS A 129 -13.03 3.85 -1.11
CA LYS A 129 -13.16 2.40 -1.30
C LYS A 129 -11.82 1.70 -1.56
N LEU A 130 -10.95 2.31 -2.34
CA LEU A 130 -9.63 1.76 -2.65
C LEU A 130 -8.71 1.81 -1.43
N TYR A 131 -8.72 2.89 -0.65
CA TYR A 131 -7.98 2.97 0.62
C TYR A 131 -8.47 1.94 1.65
N LEU A 132 -9.78 1.74 1.76
CA LEU A 132 -10.33 0.68 2.62
C LEU A 132 -9.88 -0.71 2.16
N ARG A 133 -9.84 -0.96 0.85
CA ARG A 133 -9.31 -2.21 0.29
C ARG A 133 -7.84 -2.40 0.65
N ALA A 134 -7.02 -1.38 0.49
CA ALA A 134 -5.61 -1.41 0.87
C ALA A 134 -5.45 -1.70 2.37
N ARG A 135 -6.21 -1.02 3.24
CA ARG A 135 -6.24 -1.28 4.68
C ARG A 135 -6.52 -2.74 5.00
N GLU A 136 -7.51 -3.35 4.32
CA GLU A 136 -7.86 -4.75 4.57
C GLU A 136 -6.72 -5.71 4.24
N TYR A 137 -5.99 -5.49 3.13
CA TYR A 137 -4.80 -6.27 2.83
C TYR A 137 -3.73 -6.10 3.90
N GLY A 138 -3.50 -4.87 4.33
CA GLY A 138 -2.53 -4.56 5.37
C GLY A 138 -2.86 -5.19 6.72
N LEU A 139 -4.11 -5.11 7.15
CA LEU A 139 -4.57 -5.74 8.39
C LEU A 139 -4.46 -7.26 8.34
N ARG A 140 -4.80 -7.89 7.20
CA ARG A 140 -4.57 -9.33 7.02
C ARG A 140 -3.10 -9.69 7.14
N GLY A 141 -2.21 -8.96 6.45
CA GLY A 141 -0.77 -9.20 6.56
C GLY A 141 -0.23 -9.02 7.97
N LEU A 142 -0.75 -8.03 8.72
CA LEU A 142 -0.40 -7.88 10.14
C LEU A 142 -0.91 -9.02 11.00
N ASP A 143 -2.10 -9.58 10.73
CA ASP A 143 -2.64 -10.73 11.46
C ASP A 143 -1.85 -12.02 11.20
N GLU A 144 -1.33 -12.22 9.98
CA GLU A 144 -0.42 -13.35 9.68
C GLU A 144 0.86 -13.29 10.52
N LEU A 145 1.40 -12.08 10.74
CA LEU A 145 2.60 -11.87 11.55
C LEU A 145 2.32 -11.81 13.05
N TYR A 146 1.18 -11.25 13.43
CA TYR A 146 0.80 -10.92 14.82
C TYR A 146 -0.66 -11.27 15.07
N PRO A 147 -1.01 -12.55 15.24
CA PRO A 147 -2.39 -13.01 15.35
C PRO A 147 -3.24 -12.20 16.33
N GLY A 148 -4.41 -11.74 15.85
CA GLY A 148 -5.38 -10.93 16.58
C GLY A 148 -5.02 -9.44 16.72
N ILE A 149 -4.01 -8.94 15.99
CA ILE A 149 -3.64 -7.52 16.04
C ILE A 149 -4.71 -6.64 15.38
N SER A 150 -5.32 -7.10 14.28
CA SER A 150 -6.31 -6.33 13.55
C SER A 150 -7.55 -6.00 14.38
N ASP A 151 -8.05 -6.94 15.19
CA ASP A 151 -9.20 -6.71 16.09
C ASP A 151 -8.89 -5.66 17.15
N ARG A 152 -7.67 -5.68 17.71
CA ARG A 152 -7.21 -4.67 18.68
C ARG A 152 -7.09 -3.30 18.05
N LEU A 153 -6.52 -3.23 16.85
CA LEU A 153 -6.39 -1.99 16.11
C LEU A 153 -7.77 -1.40 15.76
N ARG A 154 -8.71 -2.21 15.24
CA ARG A 154 -10.08 -1.77 14.92
C ARG A 154 -10.87 -1.30 16.13
N SER A 155 -10.72 -1.97 17.25
CA SER A 155 -11.39 -1.57 18.50
C SER A 155 -10.77 -0.35 19.15
N ALA A 156 -9.61 0.12 18.68
CA ALA A 156 -8.78 1.18 19.25
C ALA A 156 -8.48 0.96 20.76
N ARG A 157 -8.49 -0.31 21.20
CA ARG A 157 -8.22 -0.69 22.59
C ARG A 157 -6.85 -1.34 22.71
N ASP A 158 -6.15 -1.01 23.80
CA ASP A 158 -4.83 -1.61 24.11
C ASP A 158 -3.84 -1.52 22.94
N LEU A 159 -3.84 -0.38 22.23
CA LEU A 159 -3.00 -0.15 21.06
C LEU A 159 -1.51 -0.30 21.39
N GLY A 160 -1.06 0.20 22.54
CA GLY A 160 0.34 0.11 22.97
C GLY A 160 0.82 -1.33 23.02
N PRO A 161 0.25 -2.21 23.87
CA PRO A 161 0.66 -3.61 23.96
C PRO A 161 0.53 -4.39 22.63
N ALA A 162 -0.44 -4.06 21.79
CA ALA A 162 -0.56 -4.68 20.47
C ALA A 162 0.60 -4.29 19.56
N LEU A 163 0.94 -3.00 19.51
CA LEU A 163 1.96 -2.44 18.63
C LEU A 163 3.38 -2.71 19.13
N ASP A 164 3.58 -2.91 20.44
CA ASP A 164 4.90 -3.27 21.00
C ASP A 164 5.43 -4.59 20.46
N ARG A 165 4.55 -5.46 19.98
CA ARG A 165 4.91 -6.72 19.33
C ARG A 165 5.54 -6.52 17.95
N VAL A 166 5.22 -5.41 17.27
CA VAL A 166 5.65 -5.12 15.89
C VAL A 166 7.16 -4.85 15.87
N LYS A 167 7.85 -5.49 14.93
CA LYS A 167 9.31 -5.41 14.78
C LYS A 167 9.71 -4.47 13.64
N LYS A 168 10.95 -3.98 13.70
CA LYS A 168 11.51 -3.08 12.68
C LYS A 168 11.40 -3.64 11.25
N ARG A 169 11.60 -4.95 11.05
CA ARG A 169 11.51 -5.59 9.72
C ARG A 169 10.12 -5.48 9.09
N ASP A 170 9.06 -5.28 9.89
CA ASP A 170 7.67 -5.26 9.47
C ASP A 170 7.12 -3.81 9.33
N VAL A 171 8.03 -2.81 9.45
CA VAL A 171 7.70 -1.37 9.37
C VAL A 171 7.05 -1.01 8.04
N HIS A 172 7.44 -1.65 6.93
CA HIS A 172 6.84 -1.41 5.61
C HIS A 172 5.33 -1.69 5.63
N LEU A 173 4.93 -2.88 6.10
CA LEU A 173 3.52 -3.25 6.20
C LEU A 173 2.77 -2.36 7.20
N LEU A 174 3.39 -2.04 8.34
CA LEU A 174 2.81 -1.14 9.36
C LEU A 174 2.52 0.25 8.77
N TYR A 175 3.49 0.85 8.08
CA TYR A 175 3.38 2.18 7.47
C TYR A 175 2.24 2.24 6.46
N TRP A 176 2.24 1.35 5.47
CA TRP A 176 1.24 1.40 4.39
C TRP A 176 -0.16 1.06 4.88
N THR A 177 -0.30 0.17 5.86
CA THR A 177 -1.59 -0.09 6.52
C THR A 177 -2.12 1.17 7.20
N ALA A 178 -1.28 1.86 7.96
CA ALA A 178 -1.66 3.09 8.66
C ALA A 178 -1.96 4.22 7.68
N ALA A 179 -1.17 4.39 6.62
CA ALA A 179 -1.38 5.40 5.59
C ALA A 179 -2.72 5.20 4.86
N ALA A 180 -2.99 3.96 4.40
CA ALA A 180 -4.26 3.62 3.78
C ALA A 180 -5.46 3.91 4.69
N TRP A 181 -5.34 3.56 5.97
CA TRP A 181 -6.39 3.79 6.96
C TRP A 181 -6.66 5.26 7.22
N ALA A 182 -5.61 6.04 7.46
CA ALA A 182 -5.73 7.49 7.67
C ALA A 182 -6.32 8.20 6.45
N LEU A 183 -5.90 7.82 5.23
CA LEU A 183 -6.46 8.36 3.98
C LEU A 183 -7.92 7.94 3.78
N ALA A 184 -8.31 6.71 4.12
CA ALA A 184 -9.71 6.29 4.11
C ALA A 184 -10.58 7.16 5.05
N ILE A 185 -10.07 7.47 6.26
CA ILE A 185 -10.74 8.34 7.22
C ILE A 185 -10.85 9.77 6.66
N ALA A 186 -9.78 10.30 6.08
CA ALA A 186 -9.77 11.64 5.49
C ALA A 186 -10.84 11.82 4.39
N HIS A 187 -11.11 10.76 3.63
CA HIS A 187 -12.14 10.74 2.58
C HIS A 187 -13.52 10.24 3.09
N GLY A 188 -13.62 9.80 4.34
CA GLY A 188 -14.82 9.27 4.97
C GLY A 188 -15.30 10.08 6.17
N LYS A 189 -15.11 11.40 6.20
CA LYS A 189 -15.42 12.26 7.37
C LYS A 189 -16.88 12.23 7.83
N SER A 190 -17.81 11.84 6.97
CA SER A 190 -19.23 11.65 7.31
C SER A 190 -19.54 10.31 7.98
N ASP A 191 -18.61 9.35 7.94
CA ASP A 191 -18.72 8.05 8.57
C ASP A 191 -18.09 8.13 9.97
N MET A 192 -18.93 8.39 10.97
CA MET A 192 -18.49 8.59 12.36
C MET A 192 -17.82 7.34 12.95
N GLN A 193 -18.21 6.14 12.49
CA GLN A 193 -17.56 4.92 12.93
C GLN A 193 -16.12 4.85 12.39
N LEU A 194 -15.94 5.13 11.10
CA LEU A 194 -14.60 5.17 10.50
C LEU A 194 -13.72 6.27 11.13
N VAL A 195 -14.30 7.44 11.41
CA VAL A 195 -13.58 8.54 12.08
C VAL A 195 -13.13 8.15 13.49
N SER A 196 -13.95 7.38 14.23
CA SER A 196 -13.59 6.92 15.58
C SER A 196 -12.39 5.96 15.61
N GLU A 197 -12.02 5.39 14.47
CA GLU A 197 -10.86 4.51 14.31
C GLU A 197 -9.52 5.28 14.19
N LEU A 198 -9.52 6.62 14.06
CA LEU A 198 -8.31 7.44 13.86
C LEU A 198 -7.18 7.21 14.87
N PRO A 199 -7.43 6.91 16.16
CA PRO A 199 -6.35 6.59 17.08
C PRO A 199 -5.44 5.43 16.65
N ALA A 200 -5.97 4.44 15.92
CA ALA A 200 -5.22 3.28 15.49
C ALA A 200 -4.12 3.62 14.46
N PRO A 201 -4.42 4.21 13.28
CA PRO A 201 -3.38 4.58 12.33
C PRO A 201 -2.38 5.59 12.90
N VAL A 202 -2.80 6.51 13.76
CA VAL A 202 -1.87 7.45 14.43
C VAL A 202 -0.91 6.71 15.37
N ALA A 203 -1.40 5.76 16.17
CA ALA A 203 -0.55 4.94 17.04
C ALA A 203 0.42 4.07 16.22
N MET A 204 -0.03 3.51 15.11
CA MET A 204 0.82 2.74 14.17
C MET A 204 1.93 3.61 13.61
N MET A 205 1.65 4.84 13.16
CA MET A 205 2.65 5.79 12.67
C MET A 205 3.66 6.18 13.75
N ARG A 206 3.20 6.44 14.98
CA ARG A 206 4.09 6.72 16.14
C ARG A 206 4.98 5.51 16.45
N ARG A 207 4.43 4.30 16.44
CA ARG A 207 5.23 3.09 16.63
C ARG A 207 6.28 2.90 15.53
N GLY A 208 5.92 3.12 14.28
CA GLY A 208 6.82 3.03 13.13
C GLY A 208 7.97 4.04 13.23
N LEU A 209 7.67 5.28 13.63
CA LEU A 209 8.67 6.33 13.85
C LEU A 209 9.72 5.90 14.92
N VAL A 210 9.28 5.25 16.00
CA VAL A 210 10.18 4.71 17.04
C VAL A 210 11.00 3.52 16.52
N LEU A 211 10.43 2.67 15.66
CA LEU A 211 11.11 1.49 15.13
C LEU A 211 12.16 1.83 14.07
N ASP A 212 11.83 2.77 13.18
CA ASP A 212 12.70 3.20 12.08
C ASP A 212 12.37 4.60 11.60
N GLU A 213 12.91 5.62 12.24
CA GLU A 213 12.73 7.02 11.84
C GLU A 213 13.12 7.28 10.38
N SER A 214 14.17 6.58 9.91
CA SER A 214 14.71 6.75 8.56
C SER A 214 13.94 6.02 7.46
N TYR A 215 12.91 5.26 7.82
CA TYR A 215 12.10 4.50 6.87
C TYR A 215 11.65 5.40 5.72
N GLN A 216 11.92 4.94 4.48
CA GLN A 216 11.67 5.70 3.25
C GLN A 216 12.06 7.18 3.36
N GLN A 217 13.22 7.45 3.97
CA GLN A 217 13.78 8.80 4.09
C GLN A 217 12.82 9.79 4.78
N GLY A 218 12.21 9.36 5.89
CA GLY A 218 11.38 10.23 6.72
C GLY A 218 9.88 10.16 6.44
N ALA A 219 9.37 9.06 5.86
CA ALA A 219 7.95 8.94 5.52
C ALA A 219 7.01 9.09 6.73
N PHE A 220 7.42 8.70 7.93
CA PHE A 220 6.63 8.92 9.14
C PHE A 220 6.49 10.41 9.46
N HIS A 221 7.54 11.20 9.24
CA HIS A 221 7.48 12.64 9.42
C HIS A 221 6.56 13.31 8.39
N GLU A 222 6.55 12.84 7.13
CA GLU A 222 5.59 13.33 6.12
C GLU A 222 4.14 13.17 6.58
N PHE A 223 3.79 12.02 7.16
CA PHE A 223 2.47 11.81 7.74
C PHE A 223 2.18 12.85 8.85
N PHE A 224 3.13 13.07 9.76
CA PHE A 224 2.92 13.99 10.87
C PHE A 224 2.88 15.46 10.46
N VAL A 225 3.47 15.88 9.33
CA VAL A 225 3.28 17.23 8.78
C VAL A 225 1.79 17.50 8.56
N THR A 226 1.09 16.58 7.89
CA THR A 226 -0.34 16.73 7.62
C THR A 226 -1.18 16.55 8.88
N TYR A 227 -0.89 15.52 9.68
CA TYR A 227 -1.66 15.18 10.87
C TYR A 227 -1.58 16.28 11.95
N GLU A 228 -0.37 16.71 12.31
CA GLU A 228 -0.18 17.71 13.35
C GLU A 228 -0.50 19.14 12.84
N GLY A 229 -0.25 19.41 11.55
CA GLY A 229 -0.63 20.66 10.91
C GLY A 229 -2.13 20.90 10.89
N GLY A 230 -2.93 19.85 10.71
CA GLY A 230 -4.38 19.91 10.73
C GLY A 230 -5.02 19.98 12.15
N ARG A 231 -4.22 19.83 13.22
CA ARG A 231 -4.70 19.86 14.61
C ARG A 231 -4.46 21.23 15.24
N SER A 232 -5.31 21.57 16.22
CA SER A 232 -5.13 22.80 16.98
C SER A 232 -3.91 22.73 17.92
N VAL A 233 -3.37 23.89 18.27
CA VAL A 233 -2.30 24.00 19.28
C VAL A 233 -2.80 23.51 20.65
N ALA A 234 -4.07 23.73 20.96
CA ALA A 234 -4.68 23.27 22.23
C ALA A 234 -4.71 21.74 22.33
N ASP A 235 -4.81 21.04 21.18
CA ASP A 235 -4.77 19.57 21.10
C ASP A 235 -3.35 19.01 20.98
N GLY A 236 -2.34 19.86 21.11
CA GLY A 236 -0.93 19.46 21.02
C GLY A 236 -0.38 19.32 19.60
N GLY A 237 -1.08 19.84 18.58
CA GLY A 237 -0.63 19.93 17.19
C GLY A 237 -0.24 21.37 16.81
N GLY A 238 -0.46 21.72 15.58
CA GLY A 238 -0.30 23.06 15.03
C GLY A 238 0.98 23.27 14.23
N PRO A 239 1.14 24.47 13.65
CA PRO A 239 2.18 24.76 12.67
C PRO A 239 3.61 24.52 13.16
N ALA A 240 3.90 24.80 14.44
CA ALA A 240 5.25 24.60 14.98
C ALA A 240 5.65 23.13 15.07
N VAL A 241 4.70 22.25 15.48
CA VAL A 241 4.94 20.80 15.54
C VAL A 241 5.09 20.23 14.12
N ALA A 242 4.19 20.63 13.22
CA ALA A 242 4.25 20.22 11.81
C ALA A 242 5.56 20.68 11.16
N ARG A 243 6.07 21.88 11.48
CA ARG A 243 7.34 22.41 10.99
C ARG A 243 8.52 21.56 11.42
N ALA A 244 8.57 21.12 12.67
CA ALA A 244 9.63 20.24 13.15
C ALA A 244 9.66 18.91 12.36
N HIS A 245 8.49 18.36 12.05
CA HIS A 245 8.39 17.16 11.21
C HIS A 245 8.80 17.43 9.75
N LEU A 246 8.43 18.58 9.17
CA LEU A 246 8.86 19.00 7.84
C LEU A 246 10.40 19.06 7.76
N ASP A 247 11.01 19.81 8.69
CA ASP A 247 12.48 20.01 8.71
C ASP A 247 13.21 18.66 8.82
N ARG A 248 12.71 17.76 9.67
CA ARG A 248 13.30 16.43 9.83
C ARG A 248 13.12 15.55 8.59
N SER A 249 11.96 15.58 7.93
CA SER A 249 11.76 14.84 6.68
C SER A 249 12.65 15.38 5.55
N VAL A 250 12.79 16.70 5.45
CA VAL A 250 13.70 17.33 4.47
C VAL A 250 15.15 16.94 4.74
N GLU A 251 15.59 16.92 6.00
CA GLU A 251 16.93 16.46 6.40
C GLU A 251 17.17 15.00 5.97
N LEU A 252 16.26 14.08 6.33
CA LEU A 252 16.37 12.65 6.05
C LEU A 252 16.34 12.33 4.54
N SER A 253 15.60 13.11 3.76
CA SER A 253 15.52 12.96 2.30
C SER A 253 16.57 13.74 1.53
N GLY A 254 17.34 14.61 2.21
CA GLY A 254 18.23 15.56 1.56
C GLY A 254 17.48 16.55 0.66
N GLY A 255 16.21 16.83 0.95
CA GLY A 255 15.35 17.72 0.17
C GLY A 255 14.89 17.13 -1.17
N LYS A 256 15.09 15.84 -1.42
CA LYS A 256 14.83 15.17 -2.71
C LYS A 256 13.38 14.66 -2.87
N LYS A 257 12.57 14.69 -1.82
CA LYS A 257 11.17 14.27 -1.82
C LYS A 257 10.27 15.50 -1.72
N LEU A 258 9.59 15.84 -2.81
CA LEU A 258 8.76 17.04 -2.89
C LEU A 258 7.39 16.89 -2.20
N GLY A 259 6.95 15.67 -1.96
CA GLY A 259 5.63 15.38 -1.37
C GLY A 259 5.44 16.03 0.00
N VAL A 260 6.46 16.03 0.85
CA VAL A 260 6.36 16.62 2.20
C VAL A 260 6.22 18.14 2.16
N GLN A 261 6.91 18.81 1.23
CA GLN A 261 6.82 20.25 1.05
C GLN A 261 5.46 20.64 0.45
N LEU A 262 4.95 19.84 -0.47
CA LEU A 262 3.60 20.00 -0.99
C LEU A 262 2.54 19.86 0.11
N SER A 263 2.65 18.81 0.95
CA SER A 263 1.75 18.61 2.10
C SER A 263 1.81 19.77 3.10
N TRP A 264 2.99 20.33 3.33
CA TRP A 264 3.16 21.53 4.15
C TRP A 264 2.39 22.72 3.56
N ALA A 265 2.56 22.98 2.26
CA ALA A 265 1.87 24.06 1.59
C ALA A 265 0.34 23.90 1.65
N GLU A 266 -0.18 22.74 1.30
CA GLU A 266 -1.61 22.47 1.27
C GLU A 266 -2.27 22.45 2.65
N THR A 267 -1.56 22.00 3.68
CA THR A 267 -2.15 21.85 5.02
C THR A 267 -1.91 23.08 5.89
N VAL A 268 -0.64 23.53 5.98
CA VAL A 268 -0.27 24.53 6.97
C VAL A 268 -0.35 25.94 6.41
N LEU A 269 0.23 26.19 5.22
CA LEU A 269 0.28 27.55 4.67
C LEU A 269 -1.11 28.03 4.23
N VAL A 270 -1.96 27.14 3.69
CA VAL A 270 -3.36 27.47 3.41
C VAL A 270 -4.13 27.78 4.70
N GLN A 271 -3.97 26.96 5.74
CA GLN A 271 -4.64 27.21 7.02
C GLN A 271 -4.19 28.52 7.68
N GLN A 272 -2.92 28.89 7.55
CA GLN A 272 -2.37 30.14 8.06
C GLN A 272 -2.72 31.35 7.18
N GLN A 273 -3.32 31.14 5.99
CA GLN A 273 -3.56 32.17 5.00
C GLN A 273 -2.27 32.90 4.57
N ASP A 274 -1.13 32.19 4.59
CA ASP A 274 0.15 32.72 4.12
C ASP A 274 0.33 32.44 2.62
N ARG A 275 -0.37 33.24 1.81
CA ARG A 275 -0.33 33.17 0.36
C ARG A 275 1.09 33.30 -0.21
N ALA A 276 1.88 34.21 0.34
CA ALA A 276 3.21 34.49 -0.19
C ALA A 276 4.15 33.27 -0.01
N ALA A 277 4.15 32.67 1.17
CA ALA A 277 4.91 31.46 1.46
C ALA A 277 4.40 30.27 0.63
N PHE A 278 3.07 30.11 0.47
CA PHE A 278 2.45 29.07 -0.33
C PHE A 278 2.90 29.13 -1.79
N GLU A 279 2.77 30.28 -2.42
CA GLU A 279 3.19 30.45 -3.83
C GLU A 279 4.71 30.25 -4.00
N ALA A 280 5.52 30.74 -3.05
CA ALA A 280 6.97 30.56 -3.10
C ALA A 280 7.36 29.07 -3.01
N GLU A 281 6.73 28.32 -2.11
CA GLU A 281 6.97 26.88 -1.95
C GLU A 281 6.54 26.10 -3.19
N LEU A 282 5.36 26.36 -3.75
CA LEU A 282 4.90 25.70 -4.95
C LEU A 282 5.79 26.00 -6.18
N ARG A 283 6.25 27.24 -6.34
CA ARG A 283 7.21 27.60 -7.41
C ARG A 283 8.53 26.85 -7.25
N ARG A 284 9.00 26.65 -6.01
CA ARG A 284 10.20 25.88 -5.71
C ARG A 284 10.00 24.40 -6.10
N ILE A 285 8.84 23.82 -5.77
CA ILE A 285 8.48 22.46 -6.18
C ILE A 285 8.48 22.32 -7.71
N VAL A 286 7.84 23.24 -8.42
CA VAL A 286 7.75 23.21 -9.88
C VAL A 286 9.11 23.35 -10.56
N ALA A 287 10.03 24.14 -9.97
CA ALA A 287 11.37 24.38 -10.49
C ALA A 287 12.38 23.28 -10.16
N PHE A 288 12.03 22.31 -9.31
CA PHE A 288 12.95 21.26 -8.90
C PHE A 288 13.34 20.36 -10.08
N ASP A 289 14.64 20.10 -10.23
CA ASP A 289 15.16 19.14 -11.20
C ASP A 289 14.93 17.70 -10.73
N VAL A 290 13.93 17.03 -11.30
CA VAL A 290 13.57 15.66 -10.94
C VAL A 290 14.65 14.64 -11.31
N GLU A 291 15.54 14.95 -12.28
CA GLU A 291 16.63 14.09 -12.68
C GLU A 291 17.73 14.02 -11.61
N SER A 292 17.80 15.02 -10.71
CA SER A 292 18.68 15.00 -9.56
C SER A 292 18.28 13.96 -8.48
N ALA A 293 17.05 13.38 -8.61
CA ALA A 293 16.48 12.42 -7.65
C ALA A 293 15.73 11.28 -8.37
N PRO A 294 16.38 10.49 -9.22
CA PRO A 294 15.71 9.51 -10.08
C PRO A 294 14.93 8.44 -9.30
N GLN A 295 15.32 8.13 -8.07
CA GLN A 295 14.59 7.20 -7.20
C GLN A 295 13.24 7.75 -6.69
N HIS A 296 12.98 9.04 -6.87
CA HIS A 296 11.73 9.73 -6.51
C HIS A 296 11.06 10.39 -7.71
N ARG A 297 11.51 10.08 -8.94
CA ARG A 297 11.12 10.78 -10.16
C ARG A 297 9.60 10.82 -10.32
N LEU A 298 8.94 9.65 -10.31
CA LEU A 298 7.49 9.57 -10.47
C LEU A 298 6.75 10.40 -9.41
N ALA A 299 7.09 10.22 -8.14
CA ALA A 299 6.43 10.95 -7.04
C ALA A 299 6.65 12.46 -7.15
N ASN A 300 7.86 12.88 -7.55
CA ASN A 300 8.18 14.29 -7.73
C ASN A 300 7.46 14.89 -8.95
N LEU A 301 7.32 14.16 -10.06
CA LEU A 301 6.53 14.59 -11.22
C LEU A 301 5.05 14.76 -10.86
N ILE A 302 4.49 13.83 -10.09
CA ILE A 302 3.11 13.95 -9.57
C ILE A 302 2.98 15.17 -8.66
N ALA A 303 3.93 15.39 -7.75
CA ALA A 303 3.95 16.57 -6.88
C ALA A 303 4.05 17.88 -7.67
N GLN A 304 4.89 17.93 -8.72
CA GLN A 304 4.98 19.10 -9.62
C GLN A 304 3.70 19.35 -10.39
N ARG A 305 3.03 18.28 -10.88
CA ARG A 305 1.72 18.39 -11.54
C ARG A 305 0.70 19.02 -10.58
N ARG A 306 0.63 18.54 -9.36
CA ARG A 306 -0.25 19.07 -8.31
C ARG A 306 0.08 20.52 -7.96
N ALA A 307 1.35 20.86 -7.79
CA ALA A 307 1.79 22.23 -7.50
C ALA A 307 1.37 23.23 -8.61
N ARG A 308 1.43 22.84 -9.89
CA ARG A 308 0.94 23.69 -10.99
C ARG A 308 -0.56 23.94 -10.93
N VAL A 309 -1.35 22.90 -10.60
CA VAL A 309 -2.80 23.05 -10.42
C VAL A 309 -3.10 24.00 -9.28
N LEU A 310 -2.44 23.83 -8.12
CA LEU A 310 -2.63 24.69 -6.95
C LEU A 310 -2.25 26.15 -7.23
N LEU A 311 -1.16 26.40 -7.98
CA LEU A 311 -0.78 27.74 -8.42
C LEU A 311 -1.82 28.40 -9.32
N ALA A 312 -2.47 27.63 -10.19
CA ALA A 312 -3.53 28.13 -11.06
C ALA A 312 -4.82 28.48 -10.31
N HIS A 313 -5.03 27.86 -9.13
CA HIS A 313 -6.22 28.04 -8.28
C HIS A 313 -5.91 28.74 -6.96
N THR A 314 -4.80 29.50 -6.88
CA THR A 314 -4.41 30.17 -5.64
C THR A 314 -5.49 31.11 -5.11
N ASP A 315 -6.17 31.85 -5.99
CA ASP A 315 -7.22 32.79 -5.62
C ASP A 315 -8.45 32.13 -4.94
N ASP A 316 -8.67 30.84 -5.21
CA ASP A 316 -9.76 30.07 -4.60
C ASP A 316 -9.42 29.60 -3.16
N LEU A 317 -8.14 29.64 -2.77
CA LEU A 317 -7.62 29.13 -1.50
C LEU A 317 -7.35 30.23 -0.47
N PHE A 318 -7.20 31.47 -0.89
CA PHE A 318 -6.86 32.61 -0.04
C PHE A 318 -7.90 33.72 -0.15
N ALA A 319 -8.32 34.24 1.02
CA ALA A 319 -9.29 35.31 1.13
C ALA A 319 -8.71 36.71 0.78
#